data_5cd8fb511bf2d212a6ef00138d56563b
#
_entry.id   5cd8fb511bf2d212a6ef00138d56563b
#
_cell.length_a   1.000
_cell.length_b   1.000
_cell.length_c   1.000
_cell.angle_alpha   90.00
_cell.angle_beta   90.00
_cell.angle_gamma   90.00
#
_symmetry.space_group_name_H-M   'P 1'
#
loop_
_entity.id
_entity.type
_entity.pdbx_description
1 polymer ?
#
loop_
_entity_poly.entity_id
_entity_poly.type
_entity_poly.pdbx_seq_one_letter_code
_entity_poly.pdbx_strand_id
1 'polypeptide(L)'
;IEDIGRCSDKEMIDTVRGMLSDYKPKAVRRVLIPKPGSDKKRPLGIPCIWDRLVQQCILQVLEPICEPKFHNHSYGFRPNRSAHHALSRMVSLINLGRHYYCVDVDIKGFFDNVNHGKLLKQIWGLGIRDKRLISIIGKLLKSEIQGEGIPTKGTPQGGIISPLLSNIVLNELDWWVSDQWETYKPRRAKSETFHNYAHQYTNLKDGYIVRYADDFKIMCRTYAEAQRFYLSLIHISEPTR
;
A
#
# COMPACT_ATOMS: atom_id res chain seq x y z
N ILE A 1 18.11 -22.15 6.10
CA ILE A 1 19.03 -21.38 5.20
C ILE A 1 20.11 -22.34 4.69
N GLU A 2 20.73 -23.14 5.55
CA GLU A 2 21.77 -24.09 5.19
C GLU A 2 21.33 -25.12 4.13
N ASP A 3 20.09 -25.59 4.20
CA ASP A 3 19.54 -26.55 3.23
C ASP A 3 19.44 -26.00 1.81
N ILE A 4 19.10 -24.70 1.67
CA ILE A 4 19.04 -24.02 0.36
C ILE A 4 20.43 -23.77 -0.21
N GLY A 5 21.41 -23.44 0.66
CA GLY A 5 22.79 -23.24 0.23
C GLY A 5 23.46 -24.49 -0.33
N ARG A 6 22.86 -25.66 -0.14
CA ARG A 6 23.33 -26.95 -0.68
C ARG A 6 22.60 -27.39 -1.95
N CYS A 7 21.48 -26.72 -2.29
CA CYS A 7 20.74 -27.04 -3.51
C CYS A 7 21.44 -26.48 -4.74
N SER A 8 21.50 -27.23 -5.82
CA SER A 8 21.87 -26.71 -7.13
C SER A 8 20.77 -25.77 -7.66
N ASP A 9 21.13 -24.89 -8.58
CA ASP A 9 20.18 -23.98 -9.23
C ASP A 9 19.02 -24.73 -9.87
N LYS A 10 19.29 -25.88 -10.49
CA LYS A 10 18.26 -26.73 -11.11
C LYS A 10 17.26 -27.26 -10.08
N GLU A 11 17.75 -27.81 -8.97
CA GLU A 11 16.88 -28.31 -7.89
C GLU A 11 16.03 -27.20 -7.28
N MET A 12 16.60 -26.01 -7.13
CA MET A 12 15.90 -24.84 -6.63
C MET A 12 14.77 -24.41 -7.58
N ILE A 13 15.07 -24.34 -8.89
CA ILE A 13 14.09 -23.99 -9.92
C ILE A 13 12.97 -25.04 -9.97
N ASP A 14 13.29 -26.32 -9.97
CA ASP A 14 12.31 -27.39 -10.05
C ASP A 14 11.41 -27.43 -8.80
N THR A 15 11.97 -27.17 -7.63
CA THR A 15 11.21 -27.05 -6.37
C THR A 15 10.24 -25.89 -6.42
N VAL A 16 10.69 -24.70 -6.81
CA VAL A 16 9.81 -23.51 -6.91
C VAL A 16 8.70 -23.70 -7.96
N ARG A 17 9.03 -24.32 -9.12
CA ARG A 17 8.03 -24.66 -10.14
C ARG A 17 6.98 -25.65 -9.61
N GLY A 18 7.43 -26.67 -8.88
CA GLY A 18 6.54 -27.61 -8.21
C GLY A 18 5.61 -26.92 -7.20
N MET A 19 6.16 -26.02 -6.37
CA MET A 19 5.36 -25.24 -5.44
C MET A 19 4.34 -24.35 -6.15
N LEU A 20 4.72 -23.67 -7.23
CA LEU A 20 3.80 -22.81 -7.98
C LEU A 20 2.68 -23.60 -8.68
N SER A 21 2.84 -24.90 -8.95
CA SER A 21 1.81 -25.74 -9.55
C SER A 21 0.71 -26.13 -8.56
N ASP A 22 1.06 -26.47 -7.31
CA ASP A 22 0.12 -26.74 -6.20
C ASP A 22 0.62 -26.07 -4.92
N TYR A 23 0.42 -24.76 -4.87
CA TYR A 23 0.96 -23.95 -3.78
C TYR A 23 0.23 -24.20 -2.45
N LYS A 24 1.00 -24.63 -1.46
CA LYS A 24 0.56 -24.84 -0.08
C LYS A 24 1.56 -24.15 0.85
N PRO A 25 1.27 -22.90 1.32
CA PRO A 25 2.17 -22.18 2.19
C PRO A 25 2.34 -22.91 3.52
N LYS A 26 3.55 -22.87 4.06
CA LYS A 26 3.83 -23.34 5.42
C LYS A 26 3.38 -22.30 6.45
N ALA A 27 3.17 -22.75 7.69
CA ALA A 27 2.81 -21.86 8.77
C ALA A 27 3.91 -20.79 9.01
N VAL A 28 3.46 -19.54 9.14
CA VAL A 28 4.30 -18.37 9.40
C VAL A 28 4.69 -18.33 10.87
N ARG A 29 5.99 -18.21 11.16
CA ARG A 29 6.50 -18.10 12.52
C ARG A 29 6.27 -16.68 13.05
N ARG A 30 5.60 -16.53 14.18
CA ARG A 30 5.38 -15.26 14.85
C ARG A 30 6.58 -14.89 15.72
N VAL A 31 7.09 -13.68 15.56
CA VAL A 31 8.15 -13.09 16.39
C VAL A 31 7.72 -11.71 16.83
N LEU A 32 7.85 -11.42 18.12
CA LEU A 32 7.53 -10.11 18.69
C LEU A 32 8.81 -9.27 18.80
N ILE A 33 8.87 -8.17 18.05
CA ILE A 33 10.00 -7.24 18.04
C ILE A 33 9.65 -6.01 18.88
N PRO A 34 10.50 -5.59 19.85
CA PRO A 34 10.30 -4.38 20.61
C PRO A 34 10.24 -3.14 19.69
N LYS A 35 9.32 -2.21 19.98
CA LYS A 35 9.33 -0.90 19.33
C LYS A 35 10.33 0.01 20.06
N PRO A 36 11.24 0.70 19.35
CA PRO A 36 12.11 1.67 19.99
C PRO A 36 11.31 2.71 20.78
N GLY A 37 11.70 2.98 22.03
CA GLY A 37 11.07 3.99 22.88
C GLY A 37 9.67 3.64 23.40
N SER A 38 9.27 2.36 23.38
CA SER A 38 7.95 1.93 23.86
C SER A 38 7.99 0.49 24.36
N ASP A 39 7.19 0.17 25.38
CA ASP A 39 6.99 -1.21 25.87
C ASP A 39 6.18 -2.09 24.88
N LYS A 40 5.64 -1.48 23.83
CA LYS A 40 4.86 -2.18 22.82
C LYS A 40 5.75 -3.01 21.91
N LYS A 41 5.26 -4.19 21.51
CA LYS A 41 5.94 -5.08 20.57
C LYS A 41 5.21 -5.08 19.22
N ARG A 42 5.99 -5.20 18.14
CA ARG A 42 5.44 -5.43 16.79
C ARG A 42 5.41 -6.93 16.51
N PRO A 43 4.26 -7.50 16.16
CA PRO A 43 4.18 -8.88 15.73
C PRO A 43 4.73 -9.00 14.29
N LEU A 44 5.86 -9.67 14.12
CA LEU A 44 6.44 -9.95 12.81
C LEU A 44 6.11 -11.40 12.43
N GLY A 45 5.59 -11.61 11.22
CA GLY A 45 5.36 -12.93 10.65
C GLY A 45 6.49 -13.32 9.70
N ILE A 46 7.25 -14.35 10.03
CA ILE A 46 8.38 -14.81 9.21
C ILE A 46 7.96 -16.06 8.44
N PRO A 47 7.72 -15.97 7.11
CA PRO A 47 7.46 -17.12 6.27
C PRO A 47 8.70 -18.02 6.19
N CYS A 48 8.50 -19.32 5.87
CA CYS A 48 9.63 -20.20 5.62
C CYS A 48 10.42 -19.74 4.39
N ILE A 49 11.66 -20.20 4.27
CA ILE A 49 12.58 -19.72 3.21
C ILE A 49 12.05 -20.05 1.81
N TRP A 50 11.43 -21.20 1.59
CA TRP A 50 10.82 -21.58 0.32
C TRP A 50 9.63 -20.69 -0.04
N ASP A 51 8.77 -20.36 0.92
CA ASP A 51 7.68 -19.41 0.70
C ASP A 51 8.20 -18.01 0.39
N ARG A 52 9.33 -17.62 0.98
CA ARG A 52 9.99 -16.35 0.65
C ARG A 52 10.53 -16.33 -0.78
N LEU A 53 11.07 -17.45 -1.28
CA LEU A 53 11.48 -17.56 -2.69
C LEU A 53 10.28 -17.46 -3.63
N VAL A 54 9.19 -18.14 -3.33
CA VAL A 54 7.94 -18.03 -4.11
C VAL A 54 7.43 -16.59 -4.10
N GLN A 55 7.42 -15.92 -2.94
CA GLN A 55 7.04 -14.51 -2.83
C GLN A 55 7.95 -13.60 -3.66
N GLN A 56 9.26 -13.86 -3.67
CA GLN A 56 10.21 -13.09 -4.46
C GLN A 56 9.99 -13.26 -5.97
N CYS A 57 9.72 -14.49 -6.43
CA CYS A 57 9.39 -14.73 -7.84
C CYS A 57 8.12 -13.99 -8.26
N ILE A 58 7.10 -14.01 -7.40
CA ILE A 58 5.84 -13.27 -7.66
C ILE A 58 6.10 -11.77 -7.65
N LEU A 59 6.88 -11.25 -6.70
CA LEU A 59 7.21 -9.82 -6.61
C LEU A 59 7.90 -9.33 -7.88
N GLN A 60 8.92 -10.04 -8.38
CA GLN A 60 9.64 -9.66 -9.60
C GLN A 60 8.76 -9.55 -10.84
N VAL A 61 7.67 -10.33 -10.89
CA VAL A 61 6.71 -10.28 -12.00
C VAL A 61 5.68 -9.16 -11.78
N LEU A 62 5.17 -9.01 -10.55
CA LEU A 62 4.09 -8.07 -10.26
C LEU A 62 4.56 -6.61 -10.15
N GLU A 63 5.75 -6.39 -9.58
CA GLU A 63 6.26 -5.04 -9.33
C GLU A 63 6.31 -4.18 -10.61
N PRO A 64 6.92 -4.63 -11.73
CA PRO A 64 6.95 -3.84 -12.97
C PRO A 64 5.56 -3.63 -13.60
N ILE A 65 4.58 -4.49 -13.30
CA ILE A 65 3.20 -4.35 -13.78
C ILE A 65 2.44 -3.31 -12.94
N CYS A 66 2.67 -3.29 -11.63
CA CYS A 66 1.98 -2.42 -10.70
C CYS A 66 2.58 -1.00 -10.65
N GLU A 67 3.93 -0.90 -10.73
CA GLU A 67 4.67 0.35 -10.55
C GLU A 67 4.17 1.51 -11.44
N PRO A 68 3.88 1.33 -12.73
CA PRO A 68 3.35 2.41 -13.58
C PRO A 68 1.93 2.85 -13.22
N LYS A 69 1.23 2.09 -12.40
CA LYS A 69 -0.18 2.35 -12.03
C LYS A 69 -0.30 3.02 -10.66
N PHE A 70 0.78 3.04 -9.89
CA PHE A 70 0.81 3.72 -8.62
C PHE A 70 0.89 5.24 -8.80
N HIS A 71 0.20 5.94 -7.92
CA HIS A 71 0.22 7.39 -7.90
C HIS A 71 1.64 7.93 -7.75
N ASN A 72 1.95 9.05 -8.42
CA ASN A 72 3.29 9.62 -8.46
C ASN A 72 3.82 10.06 -7.09
N HIS A 73 2.96 10.42 -6.16
CA HIS A 73 3.32 10.90 -4.83
C HIS A 73 3.15 9.87 -3.73
N SER A 74 3.18 8.58 -4.10
CA SER A 74 3.42 7.44 -3.22
C SER A 74 4.90 7.05 -3.28
N TYR A 75 5.60 7.04 -2.16
CA TYR A 75 7.06 6.93 -2.10
C TYR A 75 7.57 5.70 -1.34
N GLY A 76 6.80 5.18 -0.38
CA GLY A 76 7.21 4.04 0.44
C GLY A 76 7.20 2.72 -0.32
N PHE A 77 8.20 1.87 -0.08
CA PHE A 77 8.32 0.52 -0.64
C PHE A 77 8.33 0.46 -2.18
N ARG A 78 8.79 1.50 -2.84
CA ARG A 78 8.86 1.56 -4.30
C ARG A 78 10.30 1.69 -4.78
N PRO A 79 10.68 1.07 -5.91
CA PRO A 79 12.01 1.21 -6.48
C PRO A 79 12.31 2.67 -6.82
N ASN A 80 13.54 3.09 -6.58
CA ASN A 80 14.04 4.45 -6.88
C ASN A 80 13.30 5.60 -6.16
N ARG A 81 12.55 5.30 -5.10
CA ARG A 81 11.85 6.27 -4.26
C ARG A 81 12.30 6.17 -2.81
N SER A 82 12.25 7.28 -2.09
CA SER A 82 12.73 7.37 -0.72
C SER A 82 11.93 8.37 0.11
N ALA A 83 12.12 8.34 1.43
CA ALA A 83 11.55 9.33 2.34
C ALA A 83 12.01 10.77 1.99
N HIS A 84 13.25 10.93 1.48
CA HIS A 84 13.77 12.22 1.05
C HIS A 84 12.97 12.80 -0.13
N HIS A 85 12.52 11.96 -1.07
CA HIS A 85 11.66 12.41 -2.17
C HIS A 85 10.29 12.87 -1.65
N ALA A 86 9.71 12.17 -0.67
CA ALA A 86 8.46 12.58 -0.02
C ALA A 86 8.62 13.92 0.69
N LEU A 87 9.69 14.10 1.47
CA LEU A 87 10.01 15.35 2.16
C LEU A 87 10.25 16.50 1.16
N SER A 88 11.02 16.27 0.09
CA SER A 88 11.25 17.26 -0.96
C SER A 88 9.94 17.71 -1.61
N ARG A 89 9.01 16.78 -1.86
CA ARG A 89 7.67 17.13 -2.35
C ARG A 89 6.91 18.02 -1.37
N MET A 90 6.92 17.67 -0.07
CA MET A 90 6.27 18.49 0.96
C MET A 90 6.86 19.90 1.03
N VAL A 91 8.19 20.02 1.04
CA VAL A 91 8.89 21.31 1.03
C VAL A 91 8.50 22.15 -0.19
N SER A 92 8.42 21.52 -1.38
CA SER A 92 7.95 22.19 -2.59
C SER A 92 6.51 22.70 -2.47
N LEU A 93 5.59 21.87 -1.92
CA LEU A 93 4.20 22.27 -1.69
C LEU A 93 4.07 23.43 -0.72
N ILE A 94 4.89 23.46 0.34
CA ILE A 94 4.91 24.56 1.33
C ILE A 94 5.48 25.83 0.70
N ASN A 95 6.69 25.76 0.15
CA ASN A 95 7.44 26.95 -0.25
C ASN A 95 6.93 27.58 -1.56
N LEU A 96 6.59 26.73 -2.55
CA LEU A 96 6.14 27.18 -3.86
C LEU A 96 4.61 27.19 -3.96
N GLY A 97 3.96 26.16 -3.40
CA GLY A 97 2.52 25.97 -3.48
C GLY A 97 1.71 26.71 -2.42
N ARG A 98 2.36 27.21 -1.36
CA ARG A 98 1.72 27.84 -0.19
C ARG A 98 0.69 26.95 0.52
N HIS A 99 0.93 25.62 0.54
CA HIS A 99 0.08 24.66 1.22
C HIS A 99 0.54 24.50 2.68
N TYR A 100 0.08 25.38 3.55
CA TYR A 100 0.53 25.46 4.95
C TYR A 100 -0.28 24.61 5.92
N TYR A 101 -1.40 24.05 5.49
CA TYR A 101 -2.25 23.20 6.31
C TYR A 101 -2.04 21.74 5.91
N CYS A 102 -1.85 20.88 6.91
CA CYS A 102 -1.58 19.46 6.71
C CYS A 102 -2.62 18.64 7.45
N VAL A 103 -3.29 17.73 6.72
CA VAL A 103 -4.04 16.63 7.33
C VAL A 103 -3.07 15.46 7.44
N ASP A 104 -2.65 15.17 8.67
CA ASP A 104 -1.74 14.06 8.98
C ASP A 104 -2.55 12.82 9.36
N VAL A 105 -2.31 11.72 8.66
CA VAL A 105 -3.10 10.50 8.82
C VAL A 105 -2.18 9.28 8.96
N ASP A 106 -2.35 8.58 10.07
CA ASP A 106 -1.76 7.26 10.34
C ASP A 106 -2.87 6.21 10.42
N ILE A 107 -2.75 5.14 9.63
CA ILE A 107 -3.75 4.07 9.62
C ILE A 107 -3.39 3.04 10.68
N LYS A 108 -4.12 3.06 11.79
CA LYS A 108 -3.89 2.15 12.92
C LYS A 108 -3.94 0.69 12.48
N GLY A 109 -2.80 0.00 12.64
CA GLY A 109 -2.69 -1.43 12.39
C GLY A 109 -3.01 -1.78 10.92
N PHE A 110 -2.57 -0.96 9.98
CA PHE A 110 -2.89 -1.10 8.55
C PHE A 110 -2.65 -2.53 8.05
N PHE A 111 -1.44 -3.07 8.26
CA PHE A 111 -1.07 -4.41 7.78
C PHE A 111 -1.94 -5.53 8.37
N ASP A 112 -2.40 -5.37 9.61
CA ASP A 112 -3.22 -6.37 10.30
C ASP A 112 -4.70 -6.30 9.89
N ASN A 113 -5.12 -5.22 9.20
CA ASN A 113 -6.52 -4.97 8.85
C ASN A 113 -6.83 -5.03 7.35
N VAL A 114 -5.88 -5.35 6.49
CA VAL A 114 -6.10 -5.47 5.04
C VAL A 114 -7.13 -6.57 4.74
N ASN A 115 -8.23 -6.19 4.08
CA ASN A 115 -9.26 -7.15 3.66
C ASN A 115 -8.76 -7.95 2.46
N HIS A 116 -8.66 -9.28 2.60
CA HIS A 116 -8.15 -10.17 1.56
C HIS A 116 -8.98 -10.11 0.28
N GLY A 117 -10.32 -10.12 0.40
CA GLY A 117 -11.21 -10.09 -0.75
C GLY A 117 -11.11 -8.78 -1.54
N LYS A 118 -11.03 -7.63 -0.82
CA LYS A 118 -10.82 -6.32 -1.44
C LYS A 118 -9.49 -6.26 -2.17
N LEU A 119 -8.40 -6.68 -1.53
CA LEU A 119 -7.06 -6.70 -2.12
C LEU A 119 -7.01 -7.54 -3.41
N LEU A 120 -7.58 -8.75 -3.41
CA LEU A 120 -7.61 -9.60 -4.61
C LEU A 120 -8.43 -8.96 -5.74
N LYS A 121 -9.52 -8.26 -5.43
CA LYS A 121 -10.29 -7.48 -6.42
C LYS A 121 -9.48 -6.31 -6.97
N GLN A 122 -8.71 -5.62 -6.13
CA GLN A 122 -7.83 -4.52 -6.55
C GLN A 122 -6.71 -5.02 -7.47
N ILE A 123 -6.09 -6.16 -7.16
CA ILE A 123 -5.11 -6.82 -8.04
C ILE A 123 -5.74 -7.12 -9.43
N TRP A 124 -6.95 -7.66 -9.43
CA TRP A 124 -7.69 -7.90 -10.67
C TRP A 124 -7.99 -6.60 -11.45
N GLY A 125 -8.41 -5.55 -10.74
CA GLY A 125 -8.66 -4.22 -11.29
C GLY A 125 -7.43 -3.57 -11.92
N LEU A 126 -6.24 -3.83 -11.37
CA LEU A 126 -4.97 -3.41 -11.95
C LEU A 126 -4.61 -4.18 -13.24
N GLY A 127 -5.46 -5.11 -13.70
CA GLY A 127 -5.27 -5.86 -14.94
C GLY A 127 -4.51 -7.18 -14.78
N ILE A 128 -4.20 -7.60 -13.57
CA ILE A 128 -3.58 -8.88 -13.27
C ILE A 128 -4.70 -9.93 -13.18
N ARG A 129 -5.00 -10.59 -14.33
CA ARG A 129 -6.16 -11.46 -14.48
C ARG A 129 -5.82 -12.96 -14.52
N ASP A 130 -4.61 -13.33 -14.11
CA ASP A 130 -4.23 -14.74 -13.93
C ASP A 130 -4.87 -15.31 -12.67
N LYS A 131 -5.86 -16.18 -12.83
CA LYS A 131 -6.59 -16.82 -11.73
C LYS A 131 -5.70 -17.69 -10.86
N ARG A 132 -4.66 -18.32 -11.42
CA ARG A 132 -3.70 -19.14 -10.66
C ARG A 132 -2.87 -18.26 -9.75
N LEU A 133 -2.31 -17.17 -10.27
CA LEU A 133 -1.54 -16.23 -9.49
C LEU A 133 -2.38 -15.62 -8.36
N ILE A 134 -3.60 -15.18 -8.64
CA ILE A 134 -4.52 -14.65 -7.63
C ILE A 134 -4.85 -15.70 -6.56
N SER A 135 -5.02 -16.96 -6.95
CA SER A 135 -5.22 -18.07 -6.00
C SER A 135 -3.99 -18.27 -5.11
N ILE A 136 -2.78 -18.20 -5.66
CA ILE A 136 -1.53 -18.30 -4.90
C ILE A 136 -1.42 -17.15 -3.89
N ILE A 137 -1.68 -15.91 -4.31
CA ILE A 137 -1.69 -14.75 -3.41
C ILE A 137 -2.74 -14.93 -2.31
N GLY A 138 -3.94 -15.42 -2.66
CA GLY A 138 -4.99 -15.71 -1.68
C GLY A 138 -4.58 -16.77 -0.65
N LYS A 139 -3.86 -17.82 -1.07
CA LYS A 139 -3.29 -18.82 -0.17
C LYS A 139 -2.17 -18.24 0.71
N LEU A 140 -1.30 -17.38 0.17
CA LEU A 140 -0.28 -16.65 0.93
C LEU A 140 -0.90 -15.79 2.04
N LEU A 141 -1.95 -15.05 1.72
CA LEU A 141 -2.65 -14.20 2.69
C LEU A 141 -3.32 -15.01 3.82
N LYS A 142 -3.73 -16.25 3.52
CA LYS A 142 -4.36 -17.20 4.46
C LYS A 142 -3.37 -18.19 5.06
N SER A 143 -2.05 -17.96 4.92
CA SER A 143 -1.06 -18.82 5.59
C SER A 143 -1.30 -18.84 7.09
N GLU A 144 -1.34 -20.04 7.67
CA GLU A 144 -1.49 -20.21 9.11
C GLU A 144 -0.40 -19.45 9.86
N ILE A 145 -0.75 -18.78 10.94
CA ILE A 145 0.19 -18.14 11.84
C ILE A 145 0.34 -19.03 13.07
N GLN A 146 1.57 -19.45 13.38
CA GLN A 146 1.85 -20.32 14.52
C GLN A 146 1.27 -19.74 15.81
N GLY A 147 0.41 -20.50 16.47
CA GLY A 147 -0.25 -20.11 17.71
C GLY A 147 -1.47 -19.19 17.57
N GLU A 148 -1.79 -18.69 16.35
CA GLU A 148 -2.93 -17.80 16.12
C GLU A 148 -3.94 -18.39 15.11
N GLY A 149 -3.55 -19.41 14.31
CA GLY A 149 -4.40 -20.03 13.30
C GLY A 149 -4.42 -19.30 11.96
N ILE A 150 -5.45 -19.51 11.14
CA ILE A 150 -5.59 -18.94 9.80
C ILE A 150 -6.17 -17.53 9.88
N PRO A 151 -5.45 -16.49 9.41
CA PRO A 151 -5.93 -15.12 9.44
C PRO A 151 -7.08 -14.90 8.43
N THR A 152 -8.10 -14.16 8.83
CA THR A 152 -9.23 -13.76 7.97
C THR A 152 -8.98 -12.42 7.28
N LYS A 153 -8.02 -11.64 7.75
CA LYS A 153 -7.59 -10.33 7.25
C LYS A 153 -6.10 -10.11 7.56
N GLY A 154 -5.54 -9.09 6.98
CA GLY A 154 -4.16 -8.67 7.19
C GLY A 154 -3.19 -9.28 6.18
N THR A 155 -2.01 -8.69 6.13
CA THR A 155 -0.84 -9.20 5.39
C THR A 155 0.27 -9.51 6.37
N PRO A 156 1.02 -10.61 6.20
CA PRO A 156 2.10 -10.95 7.13
C PRO A 156 3.15 -9.83 7.16
N GLN A 157 3.31 -9.16 8.31
CA GLN A 157 4.41 -8.21 8.51
C GLN A 157 5.73 -8.99 8.48
N GLY A 158 6.51 -8.84 7.41
CA GLY A 158 7.76 -9.60 7.18
C GLY A 158 7.71 -10.52 5.96
N GLY A 159 6.56 -10.63 5.30
CA GLY A 159 6.47 -11.21 3.95
C GLY A 159 7.13 -10.32 2.91
N ILE A 160 7.86 -10.90 1.95
CA ILE A 160 8.57 -10.16 0.90
C ILE A 160 7.58 -9.38 0.00
N ILE A 161 6.42 -9.94 -0.29
CA ILE A 161 5.42 -9.32 -1.16
C ILE A 161 4.53 -8.30 -0.43
N SER A 162 4.50 -8.31 0.90
CA SER A 162 3.58 -7.49 1.69
C SER A 162 3.69 -5.98 1.43
N PRO A 163 4.89 -5.39 1.21
CA PRO A 163 5.02 -3.99 0.83
C PRO A 163 4.34 -3.64 -0.50
N LEU A 164 4.45 -4.49 -1.52
CA LEU A 164 3.78 -4.30 -2.80
C LEU A 164 2.25 -4.37 -2.62
N LEU A 165 1.76 -5.37 -1.88
CA LEU A 165 0.33 -5.53 -1.60
C LEU A 165 -0.24 -4.34 -0.83
N SER A 166 0.54 -3.78 0.10
CA SER A 166 0.22 -2.54 0.81
C SER A 166 0.01 -1.37 -0.15
N ASN A 167 0.93 -1.18 -1.09
CA ASN A 167 0.82 -0.13 -2.09
C ASN A 167 -0.39 -0.33 -3.02
N ILE A 168 -0.73 -1.58 -3.38
CA ILE A 168 -1.93 -1.88 -4.17
C ILE A 168 -3.20 -1.46 -3.42
N VAL A 169 -3.30 -1.78 -2.12
CA VAL A 169 -4.47 -1.40 -1.30
C VAL A 169 -4.64 0.10 -1.21
N LEU A 170 -3.57 0.84 -0.98
CA LEU A 170 -3.62 2.29 -0.76
C LEU A 170 -3.65 3.10 -2.05
N ASN A 171 -3.37 2.49 -3.20
CA ASN A 171 -3.37 3.19 -4.49
C ASN A 171 -4.74 3.82 -4.83
N GLU A 172 -5.85 3.18 -4.46
CA GLU A 172 -7.19 3.75 -4.65
C GLU A 172 -7.37 5.04 -3.84
N LEU A 173 -6.84 5.07 -2.62
CA LEU A 173 -6.86 6.27 -1.78
C LEU A 173 -6.01 7.38 -2.38
N ASP A 174 -4.81 7.05 -2.87
CA ASP A 174 -3.91 8.02 -3.50
C ASP A 174 -4.60 8.72 -4.68
N TRP A 175 -5.20 7.93 -5.57
CA TRP A 175 -5.93 8.46 -6.73
C TRP A 175 -7.19 9.20 -6.32
N TRP A 176 -7.95 8.70 -5.32
CA TRP A 176 -9.13 9.39 -4.84
C TRP A 176 -8.82 10.79 -4.30
N VAL A 177 -7.74 10.95 -3.54
CA VAL A 177 -7.32 12.28 -3.05
C VAL A 177 -6.86 13.15 -4.21
N SER A 178 -6.02 12.61 -5.11
CA SER A 178 -5.47 13.34 -6.24
C SER A 178 -6.55 13.79 -7.23
N ASP A 179 -7.55 12.96 -7.48
CA ASP A 179 -8.66 13.25 -8.39
C ASP A 179 -9.60 14.34 -7.87
N GLN A 180 -9.52 14.69 -6.57
CA GLN A 180 -10.25 15.86 -6.06
C GLN A 180 -9.68 17.15 -6.63
N TRP A 181 -8.37 17.24 -6.89
CA TRP A 181 -7.73 18.47 -7.36
C TRP A 181 -6.52 18.27 -8.26
N GLU A 182 -5.51 17.54 -7.85
CA GLU A 182 -4.22 17.50 -8.51
C GLU A 182 -4.33 16.97 -9.95
N THR A 183 -4.97 15.82 -10.14
CA THR A 183 -5.17 15.16 -11.44
C THR A 183 -6.48 15.54 -12.10
N TYR A 184 -7.38 16.23 -11.40
CA TYR A 184 -8.64 16.68 -11.98
C TYR A 184 -8.41 17.57 -13.20
N LYS A 185 -8.99 17.19 -14.32
CA LYS A 185 -8.90 17.90 -15.61
C LYS A 185 -10.22 18.58 -15.91
N PRO A 186 -10.41 19.87 -15.58
CA PRO A 186 -11.60 20.59 -16.00
C PRO A 186 -11.62 20.79 -17.52
N ARG A 187 -12.80 21.03 -18.10
CA ARG A 187 -12.94 21.35 -19.52
C ARG A 187 -12.19 22.61 -19.94
N ARG A 188 -11.94 23.54 -19.01
CA ARG A 188 -11.14 24.76 -19.20
C ARG A 188 -9.91 24.71 -18.31
N ALA A 189 -8.86 25.48 -18.65
CA ALA A 189 -7.66 25.56 -17.82
C ALA A 189 -7.96 25.97 -16.39
N LYS A 190 -7.22 25.43 -15.41
CA LYS A 190 -7.30 25.81 -14.01
C LYS A 190 -6.79 27.24 -13.82
N SER A 191 -7.70 28.20 -13.88
CA SER A 191 -7.42 29.63 -13.60
C SER A 191 -7.84 29.95 -12.17
N GLU A 192 -7.50 31.16 -11.69
CA GLU A 192 -7.98 31.66 -10.41
C GLU A 192 -9.52 31.72 -10.35
N THR A 193 -10.15 32.11 -11.46
CA THR A 193 -11.61 32.08 -11.62
C THR A 193 -12.17 30.66 -11.47
N PHE A 194 -11.50 29.65 -12.06
CA PHE A 194 -11.90 28.26 -11.87
C PHE A 194 -11.74 27.80 -10.42
N HIS A 195 -10.67 28.23 -9.76
CA HIS A 195 -10.41 27.91 -8.36
C HIS A 195 -11.55 28.41 -7.46
N ASN A 196 -11.92 29.68 -7.61
CA ASN A 196 -13.02 30.28 -6.88
C ASN A 196 -14.38 29.60 -7.18
N TYR A 197 -14.64 29.29 -8.45
CA TYR A 197 -15.82 28.56 -8.86
C TYR A 197 -15.87 27.15 -8.25
N ALA A 198 -14.76 26.41 -8.30
CA ALA A 198 -14.68 25.07 -7.73
C ALA A 198 -14.95 25.05 -6.24
N HIS A 199 -14.40 26.01 -5.49
CA HIS A 199 -14.65 26.19 -4.06
C HIS A 199 -16.12 26.49 -3.75
N GLN A 200 -16.76 27.31 -4.55
CA GLN A 200 -18.11 27.80 -4.27
C GLN A 200 -19.21 26.86 -4.75
N TYR A 201 -19.02 26.19 -5.89
CA TYR A 201 -20.07 25.49 -6.59
C TYR A 201 -19.83 23.98 -6.78
N THR A 202 -18.72 23.44 -6.26
CA THR A 202 -18.41 22.01 -6.41
C THR A 202 -17.98 21.39 -5.08
N ASN A 203 -17.97 20.05 -5.03
CA ASN A 203 -17.42 19.29 -3.92
C ASN A 203 -15.92 18.99 -4.07
N LEU A 204 -15.26 19.58 -5.06
CA LEU A 204 -13.81 19.43 -5.23
C LEU A 204 -13.07 20.03 -4.03
N LYS A 205 -11.95 19.41 -3.66
CA LYS A 205 -11.12 19.80 -2.52
C LYS A 205 -9.70 20.05 -3.00
N ASP A 206 -9.17 21.27 -2.76
CA ASP A 206 -7.79 21.61 -3.10
C ASP A 206 -6.82 20.99 -2.09
N GLY A 207 -6.20 19.91 -2.50
CA GLY A 207 -5.24 19.19 -1.68
C GLY A 207 -4.35 18.26 -2.48
N TYR A 208 -3.18 17.99 -1.94
CA TYR A 208 -2.11 17.22 -2.56
C TYR A 208 -1.64 16.13 -1.61
N ILE A 209 -1.72 14.88 -2.03
CA ILE A 209 -1.27 13.76 -1.22
C ILE A 209 0.24 13.58 -1.32
N VAL A 210 0.85 13.26 -0.17
CA VAL A 210 2.22 12.74 -0.08
C VAL A 210 2.18 11.54 0.84
N ARG A 211 2.43 10.34 0.33
CA ARG A 211 2.38 9.11 1.09
C ARG A 211 3.71 8.38 1.15
N TYR A 212 4.06 7.91 2.35
CA TYR A 212 5.18 7.00 2.58
C TYR A 212 4.69 5.77 3.34
N ALA A 213 4.53 4.65 2.65
CA ALA A 213 3.91 3.42 3.17
C ALA A 213 2.45 3.67 3.63
N ASP A 214 2.14 3.42 4.91
CA ASP A 214 0.84 3.65 5.56
C ASP A 214 0.71 5.05 6.19
N ASP A 215 1.78 5.81 6.26
CA ASP A 215 1.80 7.21 6.71
C ASP A 215 1.56 8.14 5.52
N PHE A 216 0.54 8.98 5.57
CA PHE A 216 0.27 9.93 4.51
C PHE A 216 -0.21 11.29 5.00
N LYS A 217 0.09 12.28 4.21
CA LYS A 217 -0.24 13.68 4.48
C LYS A 217 -0.95 14.29 3.29
N ILE A 218 -2.01 15.06 3.57
CA ILE A 218 -2.69 15.85 2.55
C ILE A 218 -2.39 17.31 2.83
N MET A 219 -1.68 17.94 1.90
CA MET A 219 -1.26 19.33 1.98
C MET A 219 -2.32 20.23 1.34
N CYS A 220 -2.83 21.21 2.09
CA CYS A 220 -3.89 22.10 1.69
C CYS A 220 -3.47 23.57 1.83
N ARG A 221 -4.07 24.46 1.04
CA ARG A 221 -3.81 25.91 1.13
C ARG A 221 -4.55 26.57 2.28
N THR A 222 -5.75 26.12 2.59
CA THR A 222 -6.61 26.72 3.63
C THR A 222 -7.01 25.71 4.68
N TYR A 223 -7.32 26.20 5.87
CA TYR A 223 -7.86 25.38 6.96
C TYR A 223 -9.20 24.73 6.58
N ALA A 224 -10.05 25.45 5.85
CA ALA A 224 -11.34 24.92 5.41
C ALA A 224 -11.18 23.71 4.49
N GLU A 225 -10.22 23.72 3.57
CA GLU A 225 -9.93 22.55 2.73
C GLU A 225 -9.39 21.36 3.54
N ALA A 226 -8.50 21.62 4.49
CA ALA A 226 -8.00 20.59 5.38
C ALA A 226 -9.14 19.94 6.20
N GLN A 227 -10.09 20.73 6.73
CA GLN A 227 -11.27 20.22 7.40
C GLN A 227 -12.16 19.37 6.46
N ARG A 228 -12.36 19.81 5.23
CA ARG A 228 -13.16 19.06 4.25
C ARG A 228 -12.53 17.70 3.93
N PHE A 229 -11.21 17.60 3.80
CA PHE A 229 -10.51 16.32 3.65
C PHE A 229 -10.63 15.48 4.90
N TYR A 230 -10.37 16.04 6.08
CA TYR A 230 -10.46 15.35 7.36
C TYR A 230 -11.84 14.69 7.56
N LEU A 231 -12.91 15.44 7.37
CA LEU A 231 -14.28 14.92 7.49
C LEU A 231 -14.57 13.82 6.47
N SER A 232 -14.09 13.98 5.22
CA SER A 232 -14.27 12.97 4.19
C SER A 232 -13.54 11.66 4.51
N LEU A 233 -12.33 11.75 5.08
CA LEU A 233 -11.55 10.57 5.49
C LEU A 233 -12.22 9.82 6.65
N ILE A 234 -12.79 10.53 7.63
CA ILE A 234 -13.54 9.90 8.72
C ILE A 234 -14.74 9.13 8.16
N HIS A 235 -15.53 9.73 7.28
CA HIS A 235 -16.68 9.04 6.66
C HIS A 235 -16.31 7.82 5.82
N ILE A 236 -15.14 7.82 5.18
CA ILE A 236 -14.64 6.65 4.44
C ILE A 236 -14.19 5.53 5.40
N SER A 237 -13.63 5.90 6.55
CA SER A 237 -13.10 4.95 7.54
C SER A 237 -14.17 4.40 8.49
N GLU A 238 -15.29 5.10 8.68
CA GLU A 238 -16.39 4.59 9.47
C GLU A 238 -17.19 3.56 8.65
N PRO A 239 -17.37 2.33 9.15
CA PRO A 239 -18.31 1.41 8.53
C PRO A 239 -19.71 2.03 8.68
N THR A 240 -20.35 2.29 7.56
CA THR A 240 -21.80 2.61 7.55
C THR A 240 -22.52 1.55 8.36
N ARG A 241 -23.10 1.96 9.50
CA ARG A 241 -24.01 1.16 10.30
C ARG A 241 -25.28 0.86 9.52
#